data_8344b3e66346e0d562e56d6d6814565b
#
_entry.id   8344b3e66346e0d562e56d6d6814565b
#
_cell.length_a   1.000
_cell.length_b   1.000
_cell.length_c   1.000
_cell.angle_alpha   90.00
_cell.angle_beta   90.00
_cell.angle_gamma   90.00
#
_symmetry.space_group_name_H-M   'P 1'
#
loop_
_entity.id
_entity.type
_entity.pdbx_description
1 polymer ?
#
loop_
_entity_poly.entity_id
_entity_poly.type
_entity_poly.pdbx_seq_one_letter_code
_entity_poly.pdbx_strand_id
1 'polypeptide(L)'
;MNWSISSIKPLKALLTRIDKARDKLRGNRPQHTLVYVAKNRLLRVDLDREGRFIGNPLIVDCECATADALPTVLPRSLMGLPRPARKLWVLYEALPFYTLSLPSSQVTDVKPEQLRQALLFELEQMAGIGADNKQLAFSLFANEDGMNHYTVSLAPAKVFEQLQKSARKSACRLYGLAYAGAVPRQLHLDVPPGPWARLEYWANGVVGLHGTAEGVQGVLSFQEIPAKRLESELERWLKSLGLSVGIETLVTAPGINAPLLGDIPLSLENRDNLEEWLQAWATAISTGSLSGVPLFRPTVTPEQELNMTIGLATAALAVCLVHFGWYHHQSTLMEGERDILKKTEQKIKTINESMKKQQEKRDGIVKALDKIKGQHVSLPLVLDALRRRPAMLLRDLALHRTDDVVVERIVAEKDAVVVEGATLKPAAANDLSALLEPRMDALGWRMAPPEKKDMGLFTGGGPWSFKMRLTDNGLAGFVLPKQAEKTGGGR
;
A
#
# COMPACT_ATOMS: atom_id res chain seq x y z
N MET A 1 3.33 32.37 0.20
CA MET A 1 4.69 31.96 0.62
C MET A 1 4.86 30.48 0.34
N ASN A 2 5.53 30.14 -0.77
CA ASN A 2 5.83 28.74 -1.14
C ASN A 2 7.07 28.29 -0.35
N TRP A 3 6.86 27.56 0.71
CA TRP A 3 7.95 26.90 1.43
C TRP A 3 8.30 25.62 0.68
N SER A 4 9.31 25.69 -0.17
CA SER A 4 9.91 24.50 -0.77
C SER A 4 10.70 23.75 0.30
N ILE A 5 10.27 22.51 0.61
CA ILE A 5 10.95 21.58 1.54
C ILE A 5 12.40 21.30 1.11
N SER A 6 12.77 21.64 -0.12
CA SER A 6 14.12 21.44 -0.67
C SER A 6 15.21 22.37 -0.08
N SER A 7 14.85 23.38 0.69
CA SER A 7 15.81 24.36 1.22
C SER A 7 16.45 24.00 2.56
N ILE A 8 16.04 22.89 3.20
CA ILE A 8 16.61 22.49 4.50
C ILE A 8 17.80 21.55 4.28
N LYS A 9 18.92 22.11 3.78
CA LYS A 9 20.19 21.39 3.66
C LYS A 9 20.61 20.61 4.93
N PRO A 10 20.44 21.14 6.17
CA PRO A 10 20.80 20.39 7.37
C PRO A 10 19.93 19.15 7.63
N LEU A 11 18.64 19.17 7.26
CA LEU A 11 17.76 18.02 7.44
C LEU A 11 18.14 16.87 6.49
N LYS A 12 18.49 17.19 5.25
CA LYS A 12 18.96 16.21 4.26
C LYS A 12 20.28 15.57 4.69
N ALA A 13 21.20 16.36 5.25
CA ALA A 13 22.47 15.87 5.79
C ALA A 13 22.26 14.99 7.05
N LEU A 14 21.30 15.33 7.90
CA LEU A 14 20.93 14.52 9.06
C LEU A 14 20.31 13.19 8.64
N LEU A 15 19.36 13.19 7.71
CA LEU A 15 18.74 11.98 7.16
C LEU A 15 19.78 11.08 6.51
N THR A 16 20.71 11.64 5.72
CA THR A 16 21.80 10.87 5.10
C THR A 16 22.75 10.29 6.14
N ARG A 17 23.02 10.98 7.26
CA ARG A 17 23.82 10.45 8.37
C ARG A 17 23.09 9.36 9.14
N ILE A 18 21.78 9.51 9.36
CA ILE A 18 20.92 8.49 9.97
C ILE A 18 20.88 7.23 9.08
N ASP A 19 20.71 7.40 7.78
CA ASP A 19 20.71 6.28 6.83
C ASP A 19 22.07 5.58 6.79
N LYS A 20 23.18 6.31 6.71
CA LYS A 20 24.55 5.73 6.79
C LYS A 20 24.82 5.03 8.12
N ALA A 21 24.39 5.61 9.26
CA ALA A 21 24.52 4.96 10.56
C ALA A 21 23.63 3.71 10.66
N ARG A 22 22.43 3.77 10.10
CA ARG A 22 21.50 2.65 10.00
C ARG A 22 22.04 1.54 9.10
N ASP A 23 22.68 1.86 7.97
CA ASP A 23 23.30 0.91 7.07
C ASP A 23 24.54 0.27 7.71
N LYS A 24 25.37 1.05 8.41
CA LYS A 24 26.54 0.54 9.16
C LYS A 24 26.13 -0.36 10.33
N LEU A 25 25.02 -0.10 10.99
CA LEU A 25 24.43 -0.94 12.03
C LEU A 25 23.71 -2.18 11.47
N ARG A 26 23.33 -2.16 10.18
CA ARG A 26 22.62 -3.24 9.48
C ARG A 26 23.54 -4.19 8.72
N GLY A 27 24.76 -3.77 8.41
CA GLY A 27 25.67 -4.46 7.47
C GLY A 27 25.94 -5.94 7.73
N ASN A 28 25.79 -6.43 8.97
CA ASN A 28 25.99 -7.84 9.33
C ASN A 28 24.76 -8.47 10.03
N ARG A 29 23.55 -7.89 9.86
CA ARG A 29 22.36 -8.47 10.46
C ARG A 29 21.54 -9.21 9.41
N PRO A 30 21.13 -10.43 9.67
CA PRO A 30 20.25 -11.15 8.77
C PRO A 30 18.96 -10.37 8.56
N GLN A 31 18.63 -10.14 7.29
CA GLN A 31 17.38 -9.49 6.87
C GLN A 31 16.28 -10.52 6.62
N HIS A 32 16.67 -11.66 6.10
CA HIS A 32 15.81 -12.77 5.79
C HIS A 32 16.37 -14.05 6.39
N THR A 33 15.50 -14.94 6.79
CA THR A 33 15.82 -16.34 7.11
C THR A 33 15.06 -17.21 6.14
N LEU A 34 15.77 -18.02 5.39
CA LEU A 34 15.22 -19.01 4.48
C LEU A 34 15.34 -20.38 5.13
N VAL A 35 14.22 -21.08 5.25
CA VAL A 35 14.16 -22.42 5.81
C VAL A 35 13.63 -23.37 4.75
N TYR A 36 14.46 -24.29 4.33
CA TYR A 36 14.06 -25.41 3.50
C TYR A 36 13.71 -26.61 4.38
N VAL A 37 12.56 -27.23 4.10
CA VAL A 37 12.05 -28.35 4.88
C VAL A 37 11.85 -29.55 3.95
N ALA A 38 12.65 -30.57 4.14
CA ALA A 38 12.50 -31.88 3.54
C ALA A 38 11.83 -32.86 4.52
N LYS A 39 11.53 -34.08 4.07
CA LYS A 39 10.88 -35.12 4.89
C LYS A 39 11.63 -35.43 6.17
N ASN A 40 12.95 -35.52 6.11
CA ASN A 40 13.81 -36.00 7.20
C ASN A 40 14.77 -34.95 7.74
N ARG A 41 14.83 -33.77 7.15
CA ARG A 41 15.75 -32.71 7.55
C ARG A 41 15.18 -31.32 7.26
N LEU A 42 15.70 -30.37 8.00
CA LEU A 42 15.44 -28.97 7.82
C LEU A 42 16.78 -28.25 7.70
N LEU A 43 16.87 -27.39 6.70
CA LEU A 43 18.03 -26.56 6.46
C LEU A 43 17.63 -25.09 6.61
N ARG A 44 18.39 -24.35 7.43
CA ARG A 44 18.22 -22.92 7.58
C ARG A 44 19.44 -22.17 7.09
N VAL A 45 19.20 -21.14 6.30
CA VAL A 45 20.18 -20.14 5.89
C VAL A 45 19.70 -18.76 6.26
N ASP A 46 20.59 -17.95 6.80
CA ASP A 46 20.31 -16.55 7.08
C ASP A 46 20.91 -15.71 5.95
N LEU A 47 20.16 -14.70 5.50
CA LEU A 47 20.49 -13.91 4.31
C LEU A 47 20.68 -12.45 4.68
N ASP A 48 21.64 -11.81 4.04
CA ASP A 48 21.78 -10.36 4.05
C ASP A 48 20.72 -9.67 3.15
N ARG A 49 20.86 -8.38 2.98
CA ARG A 49 19.97 -7.59 2.11
C ARG A 49 20.10 -7.95 0.63
N GLU A 50 21.24 -8.45 0.23
CA GLU A 50 21.59 -8.79 -1.16
C GLU A 50 21.31 -10.27 -1.47
N GLY A 51 20.83 -11.03 -0.49
CA GLY A 51 20.52 -12.45 -0.64
C GLY A 51 21.73 -13.38 -0.50
N ARG A 52 22.84 -12.88 0.05
CA ARG A 52 24.00 -13.72 0.31
C ARG A 52 23.85 -14.44 1.63
N PHE A 53 24.39 -15.63 1.73
CA PHE A 53 24.36 -16.41 2.96
C PHE A 53 25.24 -15.77 4.04
N ILE A 54 24.69 -15.66 5.24
CA ILE A 54 25.41 -15.21 6.43
C ILE A 54 25.71 -16.42 7.30
N GLY A 55 26.98 -16.76 7.43
CA GLY A 55 27.42 -17.92 8.22
C GLY A 55 27.16 -19.25 7.50
N ASN A 56 27.37 -20.35 8.23
CA ASN A 56 27.14 -21.69 7.72
C ASN A 56 25.66 -22.08 7.83
N PRO A 57 25.13 -22.85 6.87
CA PRO A 57 23.80 -23.41 6.95
C PRO A 57 23.60 -24.25 8.23
N LEU A 58 22.49 -24.07 8.93
CA LEU A 58 22.13 -24.90 10.06
C LEU A 58 21.27 -26.06 9.56
N ILE A 59 21.75 -27.28 9.77
CA ILE A 59 21.02 -28.51 9.46
C ILE A 59 20.44 -29.07 10.74
N VAL A 60 19.16 -29.40 10.72
CA VAL A 60 18.44 -30.01 11.84
C VAL A 60 17.71 -31.25 11.33
N ASP A 61 18.01 -32.38 11.92
CA ASP A 61 17.25 -33.60 11.63
C ASP A 61 15.83 -33.49 12.21
N CYS A 62 14.86 -33.78 11.39
CA CYS A 62 13.46 -33.71 11.78
C CYS A 62 12.63 -34.70 10.96
N GLU A 63 11.45 -35.00 11.44
CA GLU A 63 10.46 -35.76 10.68
C GLU A 63 9.33 -34.81 10.28
N CYS A 64 9.23 -34.52 8.99
CA CYS A 64 8.24 -33.60 8.42
C CYS A 64 7.64 -34.18 7.15
N ALA A 65 6.99 -35.33 7.27
CA ALA A 65 6.37 -36.02 6.14
C ALA A 65 5.09 -35.34 5.64
N THR A 66 4.42 -34.59 6.52
CA THR A 66 3.15 -33.92 6.21
C THR A 66 3.20 -32.44 6.58
N ALA A 67 2.37 -31.64 5.92
CA ALA A 67 2.28 -30.21 6.20
C ALA A 67 1.89 -29.90 7.65
N ASP A 68 1.13 -30.76 8.30
CA ASP A 68 0.72 -30.60 9.70
C ASP A 68 1.90 -30.62 10.69
N ALA A 69 3.02 -31.24 10.32
CA ALA A 69 4.23 -31.24 11.13
C ALA A 69 5.03 -29.93 11.08
N LEU A 70 4.87 -29.12 10.03
CA LEU A 70 5.61 -27.86 9.82
C LEU A 70 5.57 -26.92 11.02
N PRO A 71 4.43 -26.63 11.66
CA PRO A 71 4.37 -25.70 12.79
C PRO A 71 5.14 -26.16 14.03
N THR A 72 5.34 -27.47 14.19
CA THR A 72 6.07 -28.07 15.32
C THR A 72 7.57 -28.19 15.06
N VAL A 73 7.95 -28.41 13.80
CA VAL A 73 9.33 -28.58 13.38
C VAL A 73 10.05 -27.25 13.22
N LEU A 74 9.37 -26.26 12.63
CA LEU A 74 9.95 -24.96 12.33
C LEU A 74 10.61 -24.25 13.55
N PRO A 75 10.02 -24.22 14.76
CA PRO A 75 10.65 -23.58 15.91
C PRO A 75 12.02 -24.17 16.28
N ARG A 76 12.24 -25.45 16.00
CA ARG A 76 13.54 -26.10 16.28
C ARG A 76 14.68 -25.48 15.45
N SER A 77 14.40 -25.11 14.19
CA SER A 77 15.39 -24.43 13.36
C SER A 77 15.65 -22.99 13.76
N LEU A 78 14.67 -22.37 14.42
CA LEU A 78 14.74 -20.98 14.86
C LEU A 78 15.32 -20.83 16.26
N MET A 79 15.58 -21.94 16.97
CA MET A 79 16.26 -21.93 18.26
C MET A 79 17.73 -21.55 18.13
N GLY A 80 18.29 -20.95 19.17
CA GLY A 80 19.73 -20.63 19.26
C GLY A 80 20.17 -19.41 18.49
N LEU A 81 19.28 -18.68 17.86
CA LEU A 81 19.61 -17.40 17.20
C LEU A 81 19.65 -16.27 18.22
N PRO A 82 20.78 -15.56 18.35
CA PRO A 82 20.86 -14.39 19.21
C PRO A 82 19.94 -13.24 18.70
N ARG A 83 19.65 -13.22 17.40
CA ARG A 83 18.74 -12.25 16.77
C ARG A 83 18.17 -12.86 15.49
N PRO A 84 17.00 -13.49 15.53
CA PRO A 84 16.36 -14.06 14.36
C PRO A 84 16.08 -12.97 13.31
N ALA A 85 16.18 -13.34 12.04
CA ALA A 85 15.78 -12.47 10.95
C ALA A 85 14.30 -12.10 11.07
N ARG A 86 13.97 -10.86 10.70
CA ARG A 86 12.58 -10.40 10.77
C ARG A 86 11.68 -11.08 9.74
N LYS A 87 12.22 -11.46 8.58
CA LYS A 87 11.49 -12.03 7.44
C LYS A 87 11.83 -13.51 7.31
N LEU A 88 10.85 -14.36 7.54
CA LEU A 88 10.96 -15.80 7.43
C LEU A 88 10.33 -16.28 6.13
N TRP A 89 11.07 -17.04 5.35
CA TRP A 89 10.63 -17.73 4.15
C TRP A 89 10.75 -19.23 4.38
N VAL A 90 9.71 -19.97 4.03
CA VAL A 90 9.68 -21.41 4.20
C VAL A 90 9.48 -22.06 2.84
N LEU A 91 10.41 -22.92 2.45
CA LEU A 91 10.34 -23.77 1.27
C LEU A 91 10.04 -25.18 1.74
N TYR A 92 8.90 -25.72 1.39
CA TYR A 92 8.50 -27.04 1.80
C TYR A 92 8.39 -28.00 0.61
N GLU A 93 9.12 -29.13 0.70
CA GLU A 93 9.28 -30.09 -0.38
C GLU A 93 8.00 -30.88 -0.67
N ALA A 94 7.18 -31.15 0.36
CA ALA A 94 5.97 -31.96 0.18
C ALA A 94 4.68 -31.11 0.02
N LEU A 95 4.81 -29.83 -0.33
CA LEU A 95 3.65 -29.01 -0.64
C LEU A 95 3.06 -29.39 -2.00
N PRO A 96 1.75 -29.64 -2.12
CA PRO A 96 1.10 -29.87 -3.41
C PRO A 96 1.31 -28.71 -4.37
N PHE A 97 1.76 -28.99 -5.57
CA PHE A 97 2.09 -28.02 -6.61
C PHE A 97 1.56 -28.47 -7.96
N TYR A 98 0.84 -27.60 -8.64
CA TYR A 98 0.18 -27.89 -9.92
C TYR A 98 0.41 -26.76 -10.91
N THR A 99 0.26 -27.11 -12.18
CA THR A 99 0.23 -26.14 -13.27
C THR A 99 -1.13 -26.21 -13.96
N LEU A 100 -1.76 -25.07 -14.13
CA LEU A 100 -3.08 -24.94 -14.73
C LEU A 100 -3.04 -23.94 -15.87
N SER A 101 -3.82 -24.18 -16.91
CA SER A 101 -3.92 -23.28 -18.06
C SER A 101 -5.38 -22.86 -18.24
N LEU A 102 -5.62 -21.55 -18.21
CA LEU A 102 -6.96 -20.99 -18.44
C LEU A 102 -6.94 -20.09 -19.69
N PRO A 103 -7.99 -20.10 -20.52
CA PRO A 103 -8.10 -19.14 -21.61
C PRO A 103 -8.03 -17.70 -21.13
N SER A 104 -7.20 -16.87 -21.76
CA SER A 104 -7.04 -15.46 -21.37
C SER A 104 -8.36 -14.70 -21.40
N SER A 105 -9.27 -15.06 -22.31
CA SER A 105 -10.62 -14.48 -22.40
C SER A 105 -11.49 -14.73 -21.16
N GLN A 106 -11.23 -15.80 -20.41
CA GLN A 106 -12.01 -16.13 -19.20
C GLN A 106 -11.47 -15.44 -17.95
N VAL A 107 -10.23 -14.93 -17.99
CA VAL A 107 -9.55 -14.37 -16.81
C VAL A 107 -9.23 -12.89 -16.95
N THR A 108 -9.52 -12.27 -18.10
CA THR A 108 -9.40 -10.83 -18.30
C THR A 108 -10.41 -10.12 -17.41
N ASP A 109 -9.96 -9.13 -16.63
CA ASP A 109 -10.76 -8.31 -15.72
C ASP A 109 -11.48 -9.07 -14.57
N VAL A 110 -11.08 -10.30 -14.31
CA VAL A 110 -11.62 -11.12 -13.22
C VAL A 110 -10.98 -10.72 -11.90
N LYS A 111 -11.80 -10.56 -10.85
CA LYS A 111 -11.29 -10.28 -9.51
C LYS A 111 -10.46 -11.45 -8.96
N PRO A 112 -9.42 -11.19 -8.14
CA PRO A 112 -8.56 -12.24 -7.58
C PRO A 112 -9.32 -13.38 -6.88
N GLU A 113 -10.43 -13.08 -6.21
CA GLU A 113 -11.28 -14.07 -5.55
C GLU A 113 -12.01 -14.99 -6.53
N GLN A 114 -12.49 -14.44 -7.63
CA GLN A 114 -13.16 -15.20 -8.68
C GLN A 114 -12.15 -16.07 -9.46
N LEU A 115 -10.97 -15.52 -9.75
CA LEU A 115 -9.87 -16.28 -10.33
C LEU A 115 -9.45 -17.46 -9.43
N ARG A 116 -9.38 -17.21 -8.11
CA ARG A 116 -9.10 -18.29 -7.14
C ARG A 116 -10.15 -19.39 -7.20
N GLN A 117 -11.42 -19.04 -7.29
CA GLN A 117 -12.50 -20.03 -7.42
C GLN A 117 -12.41 -20.80 -8.73
N ALA A 118 -12.12 -20.15 -9.86
CA ALA A 118 -11.93 -20.79 -11.14
C ALA A 118 -10.76 -21.79 -11.12
N LEU A 119 -9.63 -21.38 -10.54
CA LEU A 119 -8.46 -22.26 -10.38
C LEU A 119 -8.75 -23.45 -9.45
N LEU A 120 -9.51 -23.25 -8.37
CA LEU A 120 -9.92 -24.34 -7.48
C LEU A 120 -10.85 -25.32 -8.21
N PHE A 121 -11.79 -24.83 -8.97
CA PHE A 121 -12.71 -25.67 -9.76
C PHE A 121 -11.95 -26.49 -10.80
N GLU A 122 -11.01 -25.90 -11.52
CA GLU A 122 -10.18 -26.57 -12.49
C GLU A 122 -9.29 -27.66 -11.83
N LEU A 123 -8.75 -27.32 -10.65
CA LEU A 123 -7.93 -28.25 -9.87
C LEU A 123 -8.76 -29.43 -9.35
N GLU A 124 -10.00 -29.22 -8.97
CA GLU A 124 -10.92 -30.27 -8.56
C GLU A 124 -11.25 -31.21 -9.73
N GLN A 125 -11.46 -30.65 -10.92
CA GLN A 125 -11.69 -31.47 -12.13
C GLN A 125 -10.46 -32.27 -12.55
N MET A 126 -9.26 -31.65 -12.49
CA MET A 126 -8.03 -32.32 -12.92
C MET A 126 -7.53 -33.39 -11.95
N ALA A 127 -7.50 -33.03 -10.65
CA ALA A 127 -6.83 -33.84 -9.64
C ALA A 127 -7.79 -34.47 -8.61
N GLY A 128 -9.07 -34.18 -8.67
CA GLY A 128 -10.07 -34.70 -7.72
C GLY A 128 -9.87 -34.11 -6.29
N ILE A 129 -9.20 -33.00 -6.18
CA ILE A 129 -8.81 -32.41 -4.88
C ILE A 129 -9.87 -31.42 -4.45
N GLY A 130 -10.67 -31.79 -3.43
CA GLY A 130 -11.64 -30.86 -2.84
C GLY A 130 -10.98 -29.66 -2.20
N ALA A 131 -11.65 -28.51 -2.33
CA ALA A 131 -11.18 -27.21 -1.81
C ALA A 131 -11.37 -27.05 -0.30
N ASP A 132 -12.08 -27.96 0.36
CA ASP A 132 -12.49 -27.82 1.77
C ASP A 132 -11.31 -27.66 2.71
N ASN A 133 -11.32 -26.58 3.50
CA ASN A 133 -10.30 -26.25 4.48
C ASN A 133 -8.87 -26.06 3.93
N LYS A 134 -8.72 -25.82 2.61
CA LYS A 134 -7.43 -25.54 1.99
C LYS A 134 -7.34 -24.07 1.55
N GLN A 135 -6.17 -23.51 1.71
CA GLN A 135 -5.81 -22.23 1.08
C GLN A 135 -5.13 -22.52 -0.25
N LEU A 136 -5.47 -21.72 -1.24
CA LEU A 136 -4.84 -21.74 -2.54
C LEU A 136 -3.89 -20.53 -2.66
N ALA A 137 -2.65 -20.81 -3.01
CA ALA A 137 -1.72 -19.81 -3.53
C ALA A 137 -1.58 -20.03 -5.04
N PHE A 138 -1.55 -18.95 -5.80
CA PHE A 138 -1.33 -19.02 -7.25
C PHE A 138 -0.50 -17.86 -7.76
N SER A 139 0.16 -18.05 -8.89
CA SER A 139 0.90 -17.01 -9.60
C SER A 139 0.76 -17.23 -11.10
N LEU A 140 0.62 -16.14 -11.85
CA LEU A 140 0.71 -16.20 -13.31
C LEU A 140 2.18 -16.45 -13.67
N PHE A 141 2.42 -17.56 -14.38
CA PHE A 141 3.75 -17.92 -14.85
C PHE A 141 4.02 -17.37 -16.25
N ALA A 142 3.13 -17.62 -17.19
CA ALA A 142 3.23 -17.17 -18.58
C ALA A 142 1.86 -16.83 -19.16
N ASN A 143 1.86 -16.04 -20.21
CA ASN A 143 0.69 -15.80 -21.06
C ASN A 143 1.16 -16.04 -22.51
N GLU A 144 0.75 -17.16 -23.07
CA GLU A 144 1.18 -17.61 -24.39
C GLU A 144 -0.02 -18.23 -25.13
N ASP A 145 -0.09 -18.05 -26.43
CA ASP A 145 -1.12 -18.62 -27.32
C ASP A 145 -2.58 -18.38 -26.86
N GLY A 146 -2.84 -17.22 -26.22
CA GLY A 146 -4.17 -16.89 -25.70
C GLY A 146 -4.54 -17.66 -24.43
N MET A 147 -3.58 -18.35 -23.82
CA MET A 147 -3.72 -19.07 -22.55
C MET A 147 -2.89 -18.40 -21.45
N ASN A 148 -3.47 -18.32 -20.28
CA ASN A 148 -2.76 -17.92 -19.07
C ASN A 148 -2.34 -19.18 -18.31
N HIS A 149 -1.04 -19.37 -18.15
CA HIS A 149 -0.47 -20.50 -17.41
C HIS A 149 -0.23 -20.08 -15.97
N TYR A 150 -0.87 -20.79 -15.05
CA TYR A 150 -0.75 -20.53 -13.61
C TYR A 150 -0.01 -21.66 -12.93
N THR A 151 0.86 -21.29 -12.01
CA THR A 151 1.37 -22.19 -10.98
C THR A 151 0.50 -22.08 -9.75
N VAL A 152 0.15 -23.19 -9.16
CA VAL A 152 -0.81 -23.28 -8.07
C VAL A 152 -0.26 -24.17 -6.97
N SER A 153 -0.46 -23.80 -5.73
CA SER A 153 -0.12 -24.63 -4.56
C SER A 153 -1.25 -24.64 -3.55
N LEU A 154 -1.39 -25.74 -2.82
CA LEU A 154 -2.41 -25.93 -1.80
C LEU A 154 -1.76 -26.17 -0.44
N ALA A 155 -2.32 -25.55 0.60
CA ALA A 155 -1.96 -25.82 1.98
C ALA A 155 -3.21 -25.86 2.86
N PRO A 156 -3.27 -26.74 3.90
CA PRO A 156 -4.33 -26.66 4.88
C PRO A 156 -4.34 -25.29 5.59
N ALA A 157 -5.50 -24.65 5.65
CA ALA A 157 -5.64 -23.31 6.24
C ALA A 157 -5.14 -23.25 7.69
N LYS A 158 -5.47 -24.27 8.47
CA LYS A 158 -5.00 -24.44 9.86
C LYS A 158 -3.47 -24.44 9.98
N VAL A 159 -2.80 -25.14 9.07
CA VAL A 159 -1.33 -25.26 9.08
C VAL A 159 -0.68 -23.89 8.87
N PHE A 160 -1.17 -23.14 7.92
CA PHE A 160 -0.63 -21.82 7.63
C PHE A 160 -0.79 -20.85 8.81
N GLU A 161 -1.95 -20.84 9.45
CA GLU A 161 -2.18 -20.03 10.66
C GLU A 161 -1.27 -20.45 11.83
N GLN A 162 -1.11 -21.75 12.05
CA GLN A 162 -0.23 -22.27 13.10
C GLN A 162 1.23 -21.96 12.82
N LEU A 163 1.65 -22.02 11.55
CA LEU A 163 2.97 -21.65 11.11
C LEU A 163 3.27 -20.16 11.40
N GLN A 164 2.31 -19.27 11.12
CA GLN A 164 2.41 -17.86 11.48
C GLN A 164 2.57 -17.66 12.99
N LYS A 165 1.77 -18.36 13.80
CA LYS A 165 1.85 -18.29 15.26
C LYS A 165 3.20 -18.79 15.77
N SER A 166 3.71 -19.88 15.18
CA SER A 166 5.02 -20.46 15.55
C SER A 166 6.18 -19.53 15.18
N ALA A 167 6.14 -18.93 14.00
CA ALA A 167 7.13 -17.94 13.58
C ALA A 167 7.14 -16.71 14.53
N ARG A 168 5.96 -16.19 14.89
CA ARG A 168 5.83 -15.06 15.84
C ARG A 168 6.41 -15.38 17.22
N LYS A 169 6.18 -16.60 17.73
CA LYS A 169 6.77 -17.06 19.02
C LYS A 169 8.31 -17.07 18.98
N SER A 170 8.88 -17.32 17.82
CA SER A 170 10.33 -17.29 17.59
C SER A 170 10.88 -15.92 17.20
N ALA A 171 10.11 -14.84 17.43
CA ALA A 171 10.42 -13.47 17.03
C ALA A 171 10.69 -13.29 15.53
N CYS A 172 10.23 -14.21 14.69
CA CYS A 172 10.26 -14.15 13.24
C CYS A 172 8.87 -13.82 12.70
N ARG A 173 8.83 -13.25 11.51
CA ARG A 173 7.59 -12.96 10.80
C ARG A 173 7.58 -13.77 9.51
N LEU A 174 6.60 -14.65 9.38
CA LEU A 174 6.40 -15.40 8.14
C LEU A 174 6.08 -14.44 7.00
N TYR A 175 6.89 -14.47 5.97
CA TYR A 175 6.72 -13.68 4.75
C TYR A 175 6.17 -14.49 3.59
N GLY A 176 6.53 -15.78 3.54
CA GLY A 176 6.03 -16.67 2.53
C GLY A 176 6.28 -18.13 2.86
N LEU A 177 5.34 -18.97 2.44
CA LEU A 177 5.48 -20.41 2.33
C LEU A 177 5.31 -20.77 0.87
N ALA A 178 6.24 -21.54 0.32
CA ALA A 178 6.20 -22.02 -1.05
C ALA A 178 6.59 -23.47 -1.15
N TYR A 179 6.19 -24.09 -2.26
CA TYR A 179 6.74 -25.37 -2.69
C TYR A 179 8.23 -25.19 -3.01
N ALA A 180 9.06 -26.09 -2.51
CA ALA A 180 10.52 -26.00 -2.73
C ALA A 180 10.91 -26.11 -4.20
N GLY A 181 10.23 -26.92 -4.99
CA GLY A 181 10.45 -27.08 -6.43
C GLY A 181 9.81 -26.01 -7.32
N ALA A 182 9.13 -25.01 -6.73
CA ALA A 182 8.62 -23.89 -7.52
C ALA A 182 9.79 -22.98 -7.97
N VAL A 183 9.76 -22.56 -9.23
CA VAL A 183 10.84 -21.77 -9.83
C VAL A 183 10.34 -20.36 -10.14
N PRO A 184 11.02 -19.33 -9.65
CA PRO A 184 10.77 -17.97 -10.11
C PRO A 184 11.04 -17.86 -11.62
N ARG A 185 10.10 -17.25 -12.37
CA ARG A 185 10.24 -17.11 -13.84
C ARG A 185 11.54 -16.41 -14.26
N GLN A 186 12.02 -15.49 -13.47
CA GLN A 186 13.23 -14.71 -13.75
C GLN A 186 14.51 -15.37 -13.19
N LEU A 187 14.43 -16.62 -12.78
CA LEU A 187 15.59 -17.31 -12.28
C LEU A 187 16.56 -17.59 -13.43
N HIS A 188 17.74 -17.03 -13.34
CA HIS A 188 18.85 -17.37 -14.23
C HIS A 188 19.54 -18.60 -13.65
N LEU A 189 19.29 -19.72 -14.27
CA LEU A 189 20.00 -20.97 -14.00
C LEU A 189 21.25 -21.00 -14.87
N ASP A 190 22.29 -21.67 -14.39
CA ASP A 190 23.46 -21.96 -15.21
C ASP A 190 23.07 -23.07 -16.21
N VAL A 191 22.61 -22.63 -17.37
CA VAL A 191 22.05 -23.52 -18.42
C VAL A 191 22.80 -23.29 -19.72
N PRO A 192 22.87 -24.30 -20.60
CA PRO A 192 23.56 -24.18 -21.88
C PRO A 192 22.89 -23.11 -22.76
N PRO A 193 23.67 -22.53 -23.70
CA PRO A 193 23.12 -21.62 -24.69
C PRO A 193 22.18 -22.37 -25.63
N GLY A 194 20.91 -22.00 -25.62
CA GLY A 194 19.89 -22.59 -26.49
C GLY A 194 18.66 -23.07 -25.72
N PRO A 195 17.74 -23.73 -26.39
CA PRO A 195 16.59 -24.36 -25.72
C PRO A 195 17.06 -25.50 -24.81
N TRP A 196 16.54 -25.53 -23.61
CA TRP A 196 16.85 -26.56 -22.62
C TRP A 196 15.60 -27.06 -21.93
N ALA A 197 15.67 -28.29 -21.44
CA ALA A 197 14.69 -28.84 -20.51
C ALA A 197 15.40 -29.44 -19.29
N ARG A 198 14.73 -29.39 -18.16
CA ARG A 198 15.24 -29.85 -16.88
C ARG A 198 14.15 -30.59 -16.13
N LEU A 199 14.47 -31.77 -15.62
CA LEU A 199 13.60 -32.53 -14.74
C LEU A 199 14.13 -32.45 -13.31
N GLU A 200 13.31 -31.99 -12.40
CA GLU A 200 13.64 -31.91 -10.97
C GLU A 200 12.78 -32.91 -10.21
N TYR A 201 13.45 -33.84 -9.55
CA TYR A 201 12.81 -34.87 -8.76
C TYR A 201 12.72 -34.40 -7.30
N TRP A 202 11.53 -34.31 -6.77
CA TRP A 202 11.23 -33.91 -5.41
C TRP A 202 10.51 -35.04 -4.65
N ALA A 203 10.43 -34.96 -3.32
CA ALA A 203 9.83 -36.01 -2.49
C ALA A 203 8.39 -36.39 -2.89
N ASN A 204 7.63 -35.46 -3.44
CA ASN A 204 6.22 -35.62 -3.83
C ASN A 204 5.97 -35.66 -5.34
N GLY A 205 7.00 -35.72 -6.16
CA GLY A 205 6.83 -35.77 -7.61
C GLY A 205 7.97 -35.13 -8.41
N VAL A 206 7.73 -34.94 -9.67
CA VAL A 206 8.70 -34.35 -10.61
C VAL A 206 8.19 -33.01 -11.09
N VAL A 207 9.10 -32.05 -11.24
CA VAL A 207 8.83 -30.77 -11.90
C VAL A 207 9.67 -30.70 -13.16
N GLY A 208 9.01 -30.52 -14.30
CA GLY A 208 9.64 -30.27 -15.58
C GLY A 208 9.78 -28.76 -15.81
N LEU A 209 10.97 -28.33 -16.14
CA LEU A 209 11.29 -26.95 -16.51
C LEU A 209 11.78 -26.94 -17.95
N HIS A 210 11.42 -25.89 -18.70
CA HIS A 210 12.05 -25.63 -20.00
C HIS A 210 12.30 -24.13 -20.16
N GLY A 211 13.27 -23.81 -20.98
CA GLY A 211 13.62 -22.41 -21.19
C GLY A 211 14.71 -22.22 -22.24
N THR A 212 15.23 -21.02 -22.28
CA THR A 212 16.34 -20.60 -23.11
C THR A 212 17.39 -19.91 -22.24
N ALA A 213 18.45 -19.38 -22.85
CA ALA A 213 19.46 -18.58 -22.16
C ALA A 213 18.85 -17.34 -21.46
N GLU A 214 17.65 -16.91 -21.85
CA GLU A 214 16.94 -15.77 -21.25
C GLU A 214 16.21 -16.12 -19.94
N GLY A 215 16.12 -17.39 -19.59
CA GLY A 215 15.50 -17.88 -18.37
C GLY A 215 14.45 -18.95 -18.60
N VAL A 216 13.69 -19.24 -17.55
CA VAL A 216 12.65 -20.27 -17.54
C VAL A 216 11.42 -19.78 -18.32
N GLN A 217 11.02 -20.47 -19.36
CA GLN A 217 9.85 -20.16 -20.18
C GLN A 217 8.60 -20.90 -19.71
N GLY A 218 8.76 -22.14 -19.23
CA GLY A 218 7.62 -22.91 -18.76
C GLY A 218 7.98 -23.87 -17.64
N VAL A 219 6.96 -24.23 -16.87
CA VAL A 219 7.03 -25.21 -15.78
C VAL A 219 5.85 -26.15 -15.86
N LEU A 220 6.08 -27.44 -15.61
CA LEU A 220 5.02 -28.45 -15.55
C LEU A 220 5.21 -29.33 -14.32
N SER A 221 4.14 -29.55 -13.58
CA SER A 221 4.16 -30.41 -12.40
C SER A 221 3.65 -31.81 -12.74
N PHE A 222 4.40 -32.81 -12.33
CA PHE A 222 4.09 -34.22 -12.41
C PHE A 222 3.86 -34.83 -11.02
N GLN A 223 3.32 -34.05 -10.10
CA GLN A 223 2.95 -34.55 -8.77
C GLN A 223 1.71 -35.48 -8.86
N GLU A 224 1.67 -36.42 -7.94
CA GLU A 224 0.54 -37.40 -7.85
C GLU A 224 0.31 -38.28 -9.07
N ILE A 225 1.22 -38.25 -10.04
CA ILE A 225 1.17 -39.17 -11.17
C ILE A 225 1.68 -40.54 -10.72
N PRO A 226 0.91 -41.62 -10.92
CA PRO A 226 1.39 -42.95 -10.61
C PRO A 226 2.70 -43.29 -11.33
N ALA A 227 3.66 -43.90 -10.64
CA ALA A 227 5.00 -44.18 -11.19
C ALA A 227 4.96 -44.90 -12.56
N LYS A 228 3.97 -45.77 -12.78
CA LYS A 228 3.77 -46.47 -14.06
C LYS A 228 3.42 -45.54 -15.23
N ARG A 229 2.87 -44.37 -14.97
CA ARG A 229 2.50 -43.38 -15.99
C ARG A 229 3.49 -42.24 -16.09
N LEU A 230 4.27 -42.02 -15.04
CA LEU A 230 5.20 -40.89 -14.97
C LEU A 230 6.18 -40.87 -16.14
N GLU A 231 6.76 -42.03 -16.47
CA GLU A 231 7.70 -42.14 -17.58
C GLU A 231 7.05 -41.74 -18.92
N SER A 232 5.87 -42.28 -19.23
CA SER A 232 5.17 -41.95 -20.49
C SER A 232 4.72 -40.47 -20.54
N GLU A 233 4.36 -39.86 -19.42
CA GLU A 233 3.97 -38.45 -19.38
C GLU A 233 5.19 -37.52 -19.53
N LEU A 234 6.31 -37.88 -18.90
CA LEU A 234 7.58 -37.18 -19.08
C LEU A 234 8.09 -37.22 -20.51
N GLU A 235 8.05 -38.43 -21.13
CA GLU A 235 8.40 -38.57 -22.55
C GLU A 235 7.50 -37.75 -23.47
N ARG A 236 6.17 -37.77 -23.22
CA ARG A 236 5.22 -37.01 -24.02
C ARG A 236 5.53 -35.51 -23.90
N TRP A 237 5.79 -35.04 -22.70
CA TRP A 237 6.13 -33.64 -22.45
C TRP A 237 7.43 -33.27 -23.18
N LEU A 238 8.50 -34.06 -23.02
CA LEU A 238 9.77 -33.78 -23.66
C LEU A 238 9.64 -33.79 -25.21
N LYS A 239 8.87 -34.69 -25.78
CA LYS A 239 8.58 -34.70 -27.21
C LYS A 239 7.78 -33.46 -27.66
N SER A 240 6.87 -32.95 -26.82
CA SER A 240 6.10 -31.74 -27.15
C SER A 240 6.98 -30.47 -27.19
N LEU A 241 8.11 -30.43 -26.50
CA LEU A 241 9.03 -29.32 -26.56
C LEU A 241 9.85 -29.27 -27.86
N GLY A 242 9.77 -30.28 -28.72
CA GLY A 242 10.51 -30.31 -29.98
C GLY A 242 12.03 -30.36 -29.82
N LEU A 243 12.52 -30.65 -28.62
CA LEU A 243 13.93 -30.74 -28.32
C LEU A 243 14.50 -32.00 -28.95
N SER A 244 15.20 -31.84 -30.05
CA SER A 244 15.95 -32.92 -30.66
C SER A 244 17.31 -33.04 -29.98
N VAL A 245 17.52 -34.09 -29.20
CA VAL A 245 18.80 -34.55 -28.67
C VAL A 245 19.54 -33.56 -27.79
N GLY A 246 19.69 -33.86 -26.52
CA GLY A 246 20.47 -33.09 -25.57
C GLY A 246 19.65 -32.48 -24.45
N ILE A 247 18.63 -33.25 -23.96
CA ILE A 247 17.91 -32.84 -22.76
C ILE A 247 18.86 -33.02 -21.59
N GLU A 248 19.38 -31.91 -21.09
CA GLU A 248 20.07 -31.92 -19.83
C GLU A 248 19.05 -32.12 -18.73
N THR A 249 19.12 -33.27 -18.14
CA THR A 249 18.32 -33.51 -16.95
C THR A 249 19.13 -33.13 -15.77
N LEU A 250 18.66 -32.20 -15.06
CA LEU A 250 19.19 -31.87 -13.76
C LEU A 250 18.35 -32.48 -12.68
N VAL A 251 18.97 -33.10 -11.81
CA VAL A 251 18.42 -33.76 -10.69
C VAL A 251 18.88 -33.05 -9.45
N THR A 252 18.21 -32.87 -8.50
CA THR A 252 17.34 -33.52 -7.58
C THR A 252 17.39 -32.82 -6.24
N ALA A 253 16.34 -32.98 -5.50
CA ALA A 253 16.45 -32.91 -4.05
C ALA A 253 17.37 -34.04 -3.56
N PRO A 254 18.27 -33.81 -2.59
CA PRO A 254 19.21 -34.83 -2.12
C PRO A 254 18.47 -36.07 -1.63
N GLY A 255 18.93 -37.23 -2.06
CA GLY A 255 18.44 -38.53 -1.60
C GLY A 255 17.31 -39.15 -2.42
N ILE A 256 16.96 -38.59 -3.58
CA ILE A 256 15.99 -39.22 -4.49
C ILE A 256 16.74 -39.84 -5.66
N ASN A 257 16.57 -41.15 -5.85
CA ASN A 257 17.06 -41.84 -7.03
C ASN A 257 16.12 -41.52 -8.21
N ALA A 258 16.59 -40.80 -9.21
CA ALA A 258 15.86 -40.54 -10.42
C ALA A 258 15.66 -41.90 -11.17
N PRO A 259 14.44 -42.27 -11.57
CA PRO A 259 14.25 -43.41 -12.42
C PRO A 259 14.91 -43.18 -13.77
N LEU A 260 15.52 -44.18 -14.32
CA LEU A 260 16.00 -44.17 -15.71
C LEU A 260 14.76 -44.05 -16.62
N LEU A 261 14.71 -43.00 -17.43
CA LEU A 261 13.64 -42.80 -18.42
C LEU A 261 14.05 -43.46 -19.71
N GLY A 262 13.83 -44.80 -19.82
CA GLY A 262 13.98 -45.57 -21.03
C GLY A 262 15.16 -45.21 -21.95
N ASP A 263 14.87 -44.97 -23.24
CA ASP A 263 15.88 -44.63 -24.27
C ASP A 263 16.18 -43.11 -24.35
N ILE A 264 15.68 -42.28 -23.43
CA ILE A 264 16.00 -40.85 -23.40
C ILE A 264 17.38 -40.70 -22.82
N PRO A 265 18.36 -40.17 -23.58
CA PRO A 265 19.70 -39.95 -23.06
C PRO A 265 19.67 -38.82 -22.06
N LEU A 266 19.43 -39.15 -20.80
CA LEU A 266 19.50 -38.22 -19.70
C LEU A 266 20.95 -38.13 -19.25
N SER A 267 21.58 -37.00 -19.43
CA SER A 267 22.81 -36.73 -18.69
C SER A 267 22.41 -36.50 -17.24
N LEU A 268 22.41 -37.57 -16.46
CA LEU A 268 22.17 -37.52 -15.02
C LEU A 268 23.40 -36.91 -14.34
N GLU A 269 23.56 -35.63 -14.42
CA GLU A 269 24.44 -34.94 -13.48
C GLU A 269 23.67 -34.90 -12.14
N ASN A 270 24.05 -35.83 -11.26
CA ASN A 270 23.72 -35.77 -9.84
C ASN A 270 24.45 -34.55 -9.24
N ARG A 271 24.01 -33.37 -9.53
CA ARG A 271 24.40 -32.18 -8.79
C ARG A 271 23.59 -32.16 -7.50
N ASP A 272 24.26 -32.55 -6.43
CA ASP A 272 23.73 -32.35 -5.05
C ASP A 272 23.79 -30.84 -4.71
N ASN A 273 23.14 -30.02 -5.51
CA ASN A 273 23.27 -28.57 -5.55
C ASN A 273 22.14 -27.88 -4.79
N LEU A 274 21.77 -28.44 -3.65
CA LEU A 274 20.80 -27.76 -2.76
C LEU A 274 21.26 -26.34 -2.40
N GLU A 275 22.57 -26.15 -2.24
CA GLU A 275 23.14 -24.84 -1.91
C GLU A 275 22.94 -23.83 -3.06
N GLU A 276 23.21 -24.24 -4.30
CA GLU A 276 22.98 -23.39 -5.47
C GLU A 276 21.50 -23.07 -5.66
N TRP A 277 20.63 -24.04 -5.44
CA TRP A 277 19.19 -23.85 -5.45
C TRP A 277 18.72 -22.86 -4.39
N LEU A 278 19.22 -23.00 -3.17
CA LEU A 278 18.90 -22.08 -2.09
C LEU A 278 19.49 -20.68 -2.35
N GLN A 279 20.65 -20.58 -3.00
CA GLN A 279 21.22 -19.31 -3.40
C GLN A 279 20.38 -18.63 -4.49
N ALA A 280 19.82 -19.38 -5.41
CA ALA A 280 18.89 -18.87 -6.42
C ALA A 280 17.62 -18.33 -5.79
N TRP A 281 17.03 -19.06 -4.84
CA TRP A 281 15.91 -18.59 -4.04
C TRP A 281 16.25 -17.34 -3.22
N ALA A 282 17.40 -17.32 -2.59
CA ALA A 282 17.88 -16.17 -1.81
C ALA A 282 17.98 -14.91 -2.67
N THR A 283 18.51 -15.07 -3.89
CA THR A 283 18.60 -13.98 -4.87
C THR A 283 17.20 -13.51 -5.29
N ALA A 284 16.29 -14.42 -5.60
CA ALA A 284 14.91 -14.09 -5.97
C ALA A 284 14.16 -13.38 -4.83
N ILE A 285 14.36 -13.79 -3.58
CA ILE A 285 13.80 -13.15 -2.39
C ILE A 285 14.34 -11.74 -2.22
N SER A 286 15.64 -11.54 -2.36
CA SER A 286 16.30 -10.24 -2.16
C SER A 286 15.94 -9.23 -3.24
N THR A 287 15.82 -9.67 -4.47
CA THR A 287 15.41 -8.83 -5.62
C THR A 287 13.91 -8.63 -5.72
N GLY A 288 13.12 -9.41 -4.98
CA GLY A 288 11.66 -9.41 -5.09
C GLY A 288 11.13 -10.10 -6.35
N SER A 289 11.98 -10.80 -7.09
CA SER A 289 11.67 -11.46 -8.37
C SER A 289 11.05 -12.84 -8.13
N LEU A 290 9.87 -12.87 -7.50
CA LEU A 290 9.13 -14.09 -7.18
C LEU A 290 7.93 -14.31 -8.12
N SER A 291 7.94 -13.73 -9.31
CA SER A 291 6.93 -13.96 -10.33
C SER A 291 6.93 -15.44 -10.76
N GLY A 292 5.77 -16.01 -10.93
CA GLY A 292 5.62 -17.44 -11.27
C GLY A 292 5.64 -18.38 -10.07
N VAL A 293 5.91 -17.90 -8.85
CA VAL A 293 5.91 -18.73 -7.63
C VAL A 293 4.59 -18.56 -6.87
N PRO A 294 3.84 -19.64 -6.63
CA PRO A 294 2.64 -19.60 -5.79
C PRO A 294 3.03 -19.49 -4.32
N LEU A 295 2.90 -18.30 -3.77
CA LEU A 295 3.30 -17.97 -2.40
C LEU A 295 2.09 -17.85 -1.49
N PHE A 296 2.05 -18.61 -0.41
CA PHE A 296 1.17 -18.32 0.71
C PHE A 296 1.74 -17.14 1.49
N ARG A 297 1.06 -16.03 1.44
CA ARG A 297 1.44 -14.82 2.19
C ARG A 297 0.42 -14.52 3.27
N PRO A 298 0.83 -13.97 4.42
CA PRO A 298 -0.10 -13.40 5.36
C PRO A 298 -0.98 -12.35 4.66
N THR A 299 -2.26 -12.31 5.00
CA THR A 299 -3.22 -11.34 4.44
C THR A 299 -2.83 -9.90 4.70
N VAL A 300 -2.10 -9.67 5.80
CA VAL A 300 -1.45 -8.39 6.09
C VAL A 300 0.02 -8.68 6.30
N THR A 301 0.88 -8.16 5.43
CA THR A 301 2.32 -8.32 5.65
C THR A 301 2.70 -7.51 6.88
N PRO A 302 3.56 -8.07 7.76
CA PRO A 302 4.00 -7.36 8.95
C PRO A 302 4.70 -6.03 8.68
N GLU A 303 5.21 -5.83 7.46
CA GLU A 303 5.73 -4.52 7.02
C GLU A 303 4.60 -3.53 6.76
N GLN A 304 3.48 -3.98 6.21
CA GLN A 304 2.31 -3.12 6.03
C GLN A 304 1.70 -2.72 7.38
N GLU A 305 1.62 -3.65 8.35
CA GLU A 305 1.21 -3.32 9.73
C GLU A 305 2.21 -2.35 10.40
N LEU A 306 3.51 -2.60 10.26
CA LEU A 306 4.54 -1.73 10.84
C LEU A 306 4.59 -0.38 10.13
N ASN A 307 4.51 -0.34 8.81
CA ASN A 307 4.48 0.90 8.04
C ASN A 307 3.19 1.68 8.27
N MET A 308 2.06 0.99 8.43
CA MET A 308 0.79 1.63 8.79
C MET A 308 0.82 2.19 10.22
N THR A 309 1.37 1.44 11.20
CA THR A 309 1.53 1.95 12.58
C THR A 309 2.56 3.07 12.67
N ILE A 310 3.68 2.97 11.98
CA ILE A 310 4.67 4.06 11.91
C ILE A 310 4.09 5.25 11.13
N GLY A 311 3.38 5.01 10.04
CA GLY A 311 2.69 6.03 9.27
C GLY A 311 1.62 6.76 10.08
N LEU A 312 0.81 6.02 10.84
CA LEU A 312 -0.17 6.60 11.77
C LEU A 312 0.50 7.37 12.91
N ALA A 313 1.56 6.82 13.51
CA ALA A 313 2.30 7.50 14.57
C ALA A 313 3.02 8.77 14.09
N THR A 314 3.61 8.72 12.90
CA THR A 314 4.25 9.91 12.28
C THR A 314 3.22 10.95 11.85
N ALA A 315 2.08 10.53 11.32
CA ALA A 315 0.97 11.43 11.00
C ALA A 315 0.39 12.08 12.25
N ALA A 316 0.18 11.30 13.33
CA ALA A 316 -0.29 11.82 14.61
C ALA A 316 0.72 12.81 15.21
N LEU A 317 2.02 12.49 15.16
CA LEU A 317 3.08 13.39 15.63
C LEU A 317 3.15 14.68 14.80
N ALA A 318 2.99 14.56 13.47
CA ALA A 318 2.94 15.74 12.59
C ALA A 318 1.74 16.62 12.89
N VAL A 319 0.55 16.03 13.11
CA VAL A 319 -0.66 16.76 13.52
C VAL A 319 -0.46 17.45 14.88
N CYS A 320 0.15 16.76 15.86
CA CYS A 320 0.47 17.34 17.15
C CYS A 320 1.46 18.51 17.03
N LEU A 321 2.51 18.38 16.21
CA LEU A 321 3.48 19.44 15.98
C LEU A 321 2.87 20.66 15.27
N VAL A 322 2.01 20.41 14.27
CA VAL A 322 1.28 21.48 13.58
C VAL A 322 0.32 22.17 14.55
N HIS A 323 -0.41 21.38 15.36
CA HIS A 323 -1.33 21.96 16.36
C HIS A 323 -0.59 22.74 17.45
N PHE A 324 0.54 22.22 17.93
CA PHE A 324 1.38 22.93 18.91
C PHE A 324 1.98 24.19 18.31
N GLY A 325 2.50 24.12 17.08
CA GLY A 325 3.02 25.29 16.35
C GLY A 325 1.93 26.35 16.12
N TRP A 326 0.73 25.91 15.73
CA TRP A 326 -0.44 26.78 15.59
C TRP A 326 -0.85 27.41 16.92
N TYR A 327 -0.93 26.62 17.99
CA TYR A 327 -1.26 27.10 19.32
C TYR A 327 -0.22 28.10 19.84
N HIS A 328 1.06 27.81 19.66
CA HIS A 328 2.15 28.72 20.03
C HIS A 328 2.10 30.02 19.21
N HIS A 329 1.84 29.90 17.90
CA HIS A 329 1.69 31.07 17.03
C HIS A 329 0.48 31.92 17.43
N GLN A 330 -0.64 31.30 17.73
CA GLN A 330 -1.82 32.00 18.25
C GLN A 330 -1.57 32.66 19.61
N SER A 331 -0.89 31.96 20.52
CA SER A 331 -0.56 32.56 21.84
C SER A 331 0.35 33.79 21.72
N THR A 332 1.36 33.73 20.83
CA THR A 332 2.25 34.89 20.58
C THR A 332 1.53 36.04 19.88
N LEU A 333 0.59 35.73 18.96
CA LEU A 333 -0.27 36.76 18.35
C LEU A 333 -1.19 37.40 19.38
N MET A 334 -1.82 36.60 20.26
CA MET A 334 -2.67 37.09 21.35
C MET A 334 -1.92 37.91 22.38
N GLU A 335 -0.67 37.55 22.68
CA GLU A 335 0.20 38.37 23.53
C GLU A 335 0.52 39.71 22.86
N GLY A 336 0.86 39.68 21.57
CA GLY A 336 1.06 40.89 20.78
C GLY A 336 -0.19 41.79 20.71
N GLU A 337 -1.36 41.20 20.53
CA GLU A 337 -2.64 41.91 20.53
C GLU A 337 -2.99 42.47 21.92
N ARG A 338 -2.69 41.73 23.01
CA ARG A 338 -2.85 42.22 24.38
C ARG A 338 -1.95 43.42 24.67
N ASP A 339 -0.74 43.43 24.17
CA ASP A 339 0.17 44.58 24.34
C ASP A 339 -0.25 45.80 23.50
N ILE A 340 -0.80 45.53 22.29
CA ILE A 340 -1.41 46.58 21.46
C ILE A 340 -2.69 47.12 22.12
N LEU A 341 -3.54 46.22 22.67
CA LEU A 341 -4.73 46.60 23.43
C LEU A 341 -4.37 47.46 24.66
N LYS A 342 -3.40 47.03 25.45
CA LYS A 342 -2.93 47.85 26.60
C LYS A 342 -2.41 49.24 26.18
N LYS A 343 -1.64 49.29 25.07
CA LYS A 343 -1.17 50.55 24.50
C LYS A 343 -2.30 51.42 23.94
N THR A 344 -3.34 50.76 23.33
CA THR A 344 -4.52 51.46 22.85
C THR A 344 -5.44 51.89 23.99
N GLU A 345 -5.60 51.11 25.05
CA GLU A 345 -6.33 51.52 26.26
C GLU A 345 -5.67 52.73 26.94
N GLN A 346 -4.35 52.73 27.02
CA GLN A 346 -3.61 53.90 27.52
C GLN A 346 -3.80 55.13 26.62
N LYS A 347 -3.78 54.94 25.28
CA LYS A 347 -4.08 56.01 24.33
C LYS A 347 -5.54 56.46 24.42
N ILE A 348 -6.48 55.50 24.59
CA ILE A 348 -7.92 55.83 24.78
C ILE A 348 -8.12 56.60 26.09
N LYS A 349 -7.43 56.25 27.19
CA LYS A 349 -7.47 57.02 28.43
C LYS A 349 -7.02 58.46 28.22
N THR A 350 -5.86 58.62 27.55
CA THR A 350 -5.32 59.97 27.25
C THR A 350 -6.22 60.75 26.27
N ILE A 351 -6.84 60.05 25.28
CA ILE A 351 -7.81 60.64 24.35
C ILE A 351 -9.10 61.01 25.07
N ASN A 352 -9.61 60.14 25.98
CA ASN A 352 -10.82 60.43 26.75
C ASN A 352 -10.62 61.60 27.72
N GLU A 353 -9.43 61.70 28.29
CA GLU A 353 -9.08 62.90 29.11
C GLU A 353 -9.00 64.19 28.27
N SER A 354 -8.49 64.08 27.04
CA SER A 354 -8.46 65.19 26.08
C SER A 354 -9.86 65.50 25.50
N MET A 355 -10.67 64.44 25.26
CA MET A 355 -12.04 64.59 24.81
C MET A 355 -12.96 65.20 25.88
N LYS A 356 -12.77 64.83 27.15
CA LYS A 356 -13.48 65.51 28.24
C LYS A 356 -13.23 67.04 28.24
N LYS A 357 -12.02 67.43 27.96
CA LYS A 357 -11.67 68.87 27.79
C LYS A 357 -12.23 69.49 26.49
N GLN A 358 -12.48 68.69 25.45
CA GLN A 358 -13.10 69.18 24.20
C GLN A 358 -14.63 69.09 24.22
N GLN A 359 -15.20 68.14 25.00
CA GLN A 359 -16.67 68.01 25.15
C GLN A 359 -17.29 69.22 25.84
N GLU A 360 -16.59 69.82 26.77
CA GLU A 360 -17.00 71.10 27.38
C GLU A 360 -17.02 72.27 26.38
N LYS A 361 -16.26 72.12 25.25
CA LYS A 361 -16.32 73.10 24.13
C LYS A 361 -17.35 72.75 23.04
N ARG A 362 -17.90 71.49 23.05
CA ARG A 362 -18.80 70.97 21.98
C ARG A 362 -20.26 71.04 22.24
N ASP A 363 -20.70 71.33 23.47
CA ASP A 363 -22.15 71.42 23.77
C ASP A 363 -22.89 72.52 22.98
N GLY A 364 -22.13 73.38 22.30
CA GLY A 364 -22.69 74.36 21.37
C GLY A 364 -22.98 73.86 19.96
N ILE A 365 -22.36 72.71 19.54
CA ILE A 365 -22.46 72.18 18.17
C ILE A 365 -23.49 71.05 18.06
N VAL A 366 -23.87 70.42 19.18
CA VAL A 366 -24.80 69.23 19.20
C VAL A 366 -26.20 69.58 18.74
N LYS A 367 -26.66 70.82 18.90
CA LYS A 367 -27.98 71.27 18.43
C LYS A 367 -28.14 71.31 16.88
N ALA A 368 -27.02 71.34 16.14
CA ALA A 368 -27.03 71.28 14.67
C ALA A 368 -27.02 69.88 14.08
N LEU A 369 -26.66 68.87 14.83
CA LEU A 369 -26.42 67.48 14.37
C LEU A 369 -27.60 66.54 14.48
N ASP A 370 -28.66 66.93 15.23
CA ASP A 370 -29.89 66.12 15.36
C ASP A 370 -30.73 66.01 14.05
N LYS A 371 -30.36 66.80 13.06
CA LYS A 371 -31.00 66.81 11.75
C LYS A 371 -30.44 65.71 10.78
N ILE A 372 -29.31 65.11 11.09
CA ILE A 372 -28.59 64.13 10.24
C ILE A 372 -28.80 62.67 10.75
N LYS A 373 -29.44 62.47 11.88
CA LYS A 373 -29.59 61.12 12.50
C LYS A 373 -30.44 60.09 11.75
N GLY A 374 -31.06 60.48 10.66
CA GLY A 374 -32.00 59.58 9.91
C GLY A 374 -31.33 58.61 8.96
N GLN A 375 -30.02 58.75 8.62
CA GLN A 375 -29.42 57.98 7.49
C GLN A 375 -28.38 56.90 7.83
N HIS A 376 -28.03 56.68 9.09
CA HIS A 376 -26.91 55.78 9.43
C HIS A 376 -27.23 54.51 10.23
N VAL A 377 -28.50 54.05 10.29
CA VAL A 377 -28.88 52.84 11.05
C VAL A 377 -28.43 51.54 10.35
N SER A 378 -28.10 51.58 9.05
CA SER A 378 -27.77 50.38 8.26
C SER A 378 -26.30 49.95 8.30
N LEU A 379 -25.37 50.85 8.60
CA LEU A 379 -23.93 50.57 8.50
C LEU A 379 -23.40 49.50 9.47
N PRO A 380 -23.78 49.46 10.77
CA PRO A 380 -23.37 48.44 11.71
C PRO A 380 -23.84 47.03 11.31
N LEU A 381 -25.05 46.93 10.79
CA LEU A 381 -25.64 45.67 10.34
C LEU A 381 -24.92 45.08 9.13
N VAL A 382 -24.50 45.95 8.20
CA VAL A 382 -23.73 45.56 7.02
C VAL A 382 -22.33 45.08 7.41
N LEU A 383 -21.66 45.77 8.35
CA LEU A 383 -20.34 45.38 8.84
C LEU A 383 -20.39 44.04 9.61
N ASP A 384 -21.42 43.80 10.41
CA ASP A 384 -21.58 42.53 11.14
C ASP A 384 -21.84 41.35 10.16
N ALA A 385 -22.66 41.59 9.12
CA ALA A 385 -22.92 40.61 8.08
C ALA A 385 -21.65 40.28 7.28
N LEU A 386 -20.84 41.24 6.89
CA LEU A 386 -19.58 41.02 6.21
C LEU A 386 -18.56 40.23 7.07
N ARG A 387 -18.55 40.49 8.37
CA ARG A 387 -17.66 39.81 9.32
C ARG A 387 -18.03 38.33 9.49
N ARG A 388 -19.28 37.94 9.32
CA ARG A 388 -19.75 36.55 9.46
C ARG A 388 -19.62 35.72 8.18
N ARG A 389 -19.42 36.33 7.01
CA ARG A 389 -19.32 35.65 5.72
C ARG A 389 -18.35 34.44 5.69
N PRO A 390 -17.11 34.55 6.18
CA PRO A 390 -16.18 33.40 6.14
C PRO A 390 -16.65 32.22 7.00
N ALA A 391 -17.21 32.51 8.18
CA ALA A 391 -17.73 31.48 9.07
C ALA A 391 -18.94 30.74 8.46
N MET A 392 -19.80 31.50 7.76
CA MET A 392 -20.97 30.93 7.08
C MET A 392 -20.53 30.05 5.89
N LEU A 393 -19.53 30.46 5.11
CA LEU A 393 -18.94 29.64 4.06
C LEU A 393 -18.42 28.32 4.61
N LEU A 394 -17.62 28.37 5.67
CA LEU A 394 -17.05 27.16 6.30
C LEU A 394 -18.15 26.25 6.85
N ARG A 395 -19.16 26.80 7.47
CA ARG A 395 -20.30 26.05 7.99
C ARG A 395 -21.08 25.37 6.87
N ASP A 396 -21.34 26.08 5.78
CA ASP A 396 -22.15 25.55 4.69
C ASP A 396 -21.36 24.51 3.87
N LEU A 397 -20.03 24.67 3.71
CA LEU A 397 -19.14 23.64 3.20
C LEU A 397 -19.18 22.37 4.07
N ALA A 398 -19.09 22.53 5.39
CA ALA A 398 -19.13 21.39 6.31
C ALA A 398 -20.47 20.65 6.31
N LEU A 399 -21.59 21.37 6.18
CA LEU A 399 -22.93 20.80 6.20
C LEU A 399 -23.32 20.10 4.89
N HIS A 400 -22.79 20.56 3.76
CA HIS A 400 -23.20 20.08 2.44
C HIS A 400 -22.13 19.25 1.73
N ARG A 401 -20.99 18.98 2.41
CA ARG A 401 -19.97 18.08 1.90
C ARG A 401 -20.55 16.66 1.79
N THR A 402 -20.47 16.07 0.61
CA THR A 402 -20.77 14.66 0.39
C THR A 402 -19.53 13.80 0.67
N ASP A 403 -19.72 12.51 0.89
CA ASP A 403 -18.60 11.57 1.16
C ASP A 403 -17.63 11.46 -0.02
N ASP A 404 -18.09 11.80 -1.22
CA ASP A 404 -17.27 11.78 -2.45
C ASP A 404 -16.40 13.05 -2.63
N VAL A 405 -16.50 14.05 -1.74
CA VAL A 405 -15.81 15.36 -1.88
C VAL A 405 -14.95 15.65 -0.66
N VAL A 406 -13.68 15.95 -0.91
CA VAL A 406 -12.72 16.40 0.10
C VAL A 406 -12.29 17.82 -0.22
N VAL A 407 -12.53 18.75 0.68
CA VAL A 407 -12.01 20.11 0.60
C VAL A 407 -10.61 20.10 1.22
N GLU A 408 -9.60 20.42 0.43
CA GLU A 408 -8.20 20.38 0.86
C GLU A 408 -7.71 21.75 1.30
N ARG A 409 -8.19 22.79 0.64
CA ARG A 409 -7.66 24.13 0.84
C ARG A 409 -8.69 25.21 0.53
N ILE A 410 -8.69 26.25 1.33
CA ILE A 410 -9.47 27.47 1.09
C ILE A 410 -8.47 28.63 1.10
N VAL A 411 -8.41 29.37 0.01
CA VAL A 411 -7.46 30.48 -0.18
C VAL A 411 -8.27 31.77 -0.39
N ALA A 412 -7.98 32.77 0.42
CA ALA A 412 -8.47 34.11 0.18
C ALA A 412 -7.54 34.83 -0.81
N GLU A 413 -8.08 35.22 -1.95
CA GLU A 413 -7.47 36.13 -2.92
C GLU A 413 -8.00 37.57 -2.67
N LYS A 414 -7.44 38.55 -3.38
CA LYS A 414 -7.80 39.96 -3.18
C LYS A 414 -9.29 40.23 -3.31
N ASP A 415 -9.92 39.65 -4.33
CA ASP A 415 -11.33 39.88 -4.70
C ASP A 415 -12.14 38.58 -4.78
N ALA A 416 -11.60 37.47 -4.28
CA ALA A 416 -12.24 36.18 -4.35
C ALA A 416 -11.82 35.25 -3.21
N VAL A 417 -12.62 34.23 -2.96
CA VAL A 417 -12.23 33.06 -2.16
C VAL A 417 -12.21 31.84 -3.07
N VAL A 418 -11.15 31.10 -3.01
CA VAL A 418 -10.94 29.89 -3.81
C VAL A 418 -11.00 28.68 -2.90
N VAL A 419 -11.86 27.74 -3.21
CA VAL A 419 -11.99 26.45 -2.54
C VAL A 419 -11.44 25.38 -3.46
N GLU A 420 -10.40 24.70 -3.01
CA GLU A 420 -9.72 23.63 -3.76
C GLU A 420 -9.91 22.30 -3.01
N GLY A 421 -10.04 21.22 -3.77
CA GLY A 421 -10.21 19.90 -3.18
C GLY A 421 -10.16 18.78 -4.21
N ALA A 422 -10.48 17.57 -3.76
CA ALA A 422 -10.52 16.38 -4.58
C ALA A 422 -11.89 15.71 -4.49
N THR A 423 -12.28 15.02 -5.56
CA THR A 423 -13.50 14.24 -5.63
C THR A 423 -13.29 12.94 -6.39
N LEU A 424 -13.98 11.91 -5.95
CA LEU A 424 -13.98 10.61 -6.64
C LEU A 424 -14.83 10.61 -7.90
N LYS A 425 -15.84 11.49 -7.96
CA LYS A 425 -16.76 11.62 -9.10
C LYS A 425 -16.79 13.08 -9.57
N PRO A 426 -16.54 13.36 -10.84
CA PRO A 426 -16.54 14.74 -11.33
C PRO A 426 -17.92 15.45 -11.20
N ALA A 427 -19.01 14.68 -11.11
CA ALA A 427 -20.34 15.21 -10.86
C ALA A 427 -20.50 15.79 -9.44
N ALA A 428 -19.89 15.16 -8.44
CA ALA A 428 -20.04 15.57 -7.05
C ALA A 428 -19.53 17.00 -6.75
N ALA A 429 -18.53 17.49 -7.49
CA ALA A 429 -18.10 18.88 -7.40
C ALA A 429 -19.15 19.85 -7.95
N ASN A 430 -19.90 19.47 -9.01
CA ASN A 430 -20.98 20.28 -9.54
C ASN A 430 -22.17 20.29 -8.58
N ASP A 431 -22.49 19.13 -7.98
CA ASP A 431 -23.60 19.00 -7.03
C ASP A 431 -23.33 19.86 -5.78
N LEU A 432 -22.08 19.82 -5.26
CA LEU A 432 -21.67 20.71 -4.17
C LEU A 432 -21.78 22.18 -4.58
N SER A 433 -21.33 22.53 -5.78
CA SER A 433 -21.45 23.91 -6.30
C SER A 433 -22.90 24.35 -6.39
N ALA A 434 -23.79 23.54 -6.95
CA ALA A 434 -25.21 23.84 -7.09
C ALA A 434 -25.95 24.01 -5.73
N LEU A 435 -25.51 23.25 -4.72
CA LEU A 435 -26.06 23.37 -3.36
C LEU A 435 -25.57 24.64 -2.63
N LEU A 436 -24.35 25.05 -2.90
CA LEU A 436 -23.76 26.24 -2.27
C LEU A 436 -24.15 27.56 -2.95
N GLU A 437 -24.33 27.56 -4.28
CA GLU A 437 -24.55 28.75 -5.09
C GLU A 437 -25.67 29.65 -4.54
N PRO A 438 -26.91 29.18 -4.29
CA PRO A 438 -27.98 30.05 -3.82
C PRO A 438 -27.72 30.66 -2.43
N ARG A 439 -26.90 30.00 -1.63
CA ARG A 439 -26.52 30.47 -0.28
C ARG A 439 -25.40 31.49 -0.34
N MET A 440 -24.47 31.28 -1.25
CA MET A 440 -23.35 32.20 -1.46
C MET A 440 -23.84 33.49 -2.13
N ASP A 441 -24.79 33.39 -3.09
CA ASP A 441 -25.46 34.56 -3.65
C ASP A 441 -26.18 35.38 -2.58
N ALA A 442 -26.87 34.73 -1.64
CA ALA A 442 -27.51 35.40 -0.51
C ALA A 442 -26.52 36.12 0.41
N LEU A 443 -25.27 35.69 0.42
CA LEU A 443 -24.14 36.32 1.15
C LEU A 443 -23.40 37.37 0.31
N GLY A 444 -23.84 37.62 -0.93
CA GLY A 444 -23.20 38.56 -1.85
C GLY A 444 -21.92 38.03 -2.52
N TRP A 445 -21.78 36.73 -2.61
CA TRP A 445 -20.70 36.08 -3.36
C TRP A 445 -21.24 35.40 -4.61
N ARG A 446 -20.65 35.70 -5.74
CA ARG A 446 -20.96 35.03 -7.00
C ARG A 446 -20.01 33.84 -7.21
N MET A 447 -20.57 32.65 -7.39
CA MET A 447 -19.81 31.44 -7.57
C MET A 447 -19.62 31.13 -9.05
N ALA A 448 -18.39 30.83 -9.48
CA ALA A 448 -18.09 30.32 -10.81
C ALA A 448 -18.25 28.78 -10.80
N PRO A 449 -18.64 28.18 -11.95
CA PRO A 449 -18.65 26.72 -12.09
C PRO A 449 -17.30 26.12 -11.72
N PRO A 450 -17.26 24.94 -11.05
CA PRO A 450 -16.02 24.35 -10.61
C PRO A 450 -15.16 23.91 -11.80
N GLU A 451 -13.92 24.37 -11.82
CA GLU A 451 -12.89 23.85 -12.72
C GLU A 451 -12.43 22.47 -12.20
N LYS A 452 -12.38 21.48 -13.08
CA LYS A 452 -12.04 20.09 -12.70
C LYS A 452 -10.87 19.60 -13.56
N LYS A 453 -9.96 18.88 -12.91
CA LYS A 453 -8.80 18.27 -13.58
C LYS A 453 -8.60 16.86 -13.07
N ASP A 454 -8.48 15.90 -14.00
CA ASP A 454 -8.11 14.53 -13.65
C ASP A 454 -6.69 14.50 -13.09
N MET A 455 -6.52 13.86 -11.96
CA MET A 455 -5.22 13.72 -11.30
C MET A 455 -4.37 12.59 -11.88
N GLY A 456 -4.93 11.76 -12.79
CA GLY A 456 -4.21 10.73 -13.52
C GLY A 456 -3.65 9.59 -12.65
N LEU A 457 -4.20 9.37 -11.46
CA LEU A 457 -3.69 8.38 -10.51
C LEU A 457 -4.15 6.94 -10.81
N PHE A 458 -5.19 6.77 -11.65
CA PHE A 458 -5.73 5.46 -12.02
C PHE A 458 -6.05 5.39 -13.52
N THR A 459 -5.88 4.23 -14.11
CA THR A 459 -6.14 3.96 -15.53
C THR A 459 -7.62 4.01 -15.92
N GLY A 460 -8.53 4.18 -14.96
CA GLY A 460 -9.98 4.30 -15.16
C GLY A 460 -10.56 5.71 -14.91
N GLY A 461 -9.71 6.70 -14.70
CA GLY A 461 -10.12 8.07 -14.38
C GLY A 461 -10.39 8.28 -12.89
N GLY A 462 -9.93 9.44 -12.35
CA GLY A 462 -10.08 9.85 -10.95
C GLY A 462 -8.92 9.51 -10.02
N PRO A 463 -8.79 10.11 -8.85
CA PRO A 463 -9.62 11.21 -8.35
C PRO A 463 -9.42 12.51 -9.17
N TRP A 464 -10.40 13.38 -9.08
CA TRP A 464 -10.42 14.65 -9.78
C TRP A 464 -10.12 15.78 -8.79
N SER A 465 -9.16 16.65 -9.11
CA SER A 465 -9.05 17.91 -8.41
C SER A 465 -10.14 18.88 -8.89
N PHE A 466 -10.69 19.65 -8.00
CA PHE A 466 -11.63 20.73 -8.34
C PHE A 466 -11.21 22.04 -7.71
N LYS A 467 -11.59 23.14 -8.39
CA LYS A 467 -11.35 24.50 -7.93
C LYS A 467 -12.62 25.30 -8.13
N MET A 468 -13.20 25.81 -7.04
CA MET A 468 -14.37 26.69 -7.06
C MET A 468 -13.93 28.11 -6.68
N ARG A 469 -14.33 29.08 -7.46
CA ARG A 469 -13.99 30.49 -7.22
C ARG A 469 -15.25 31.27 -6.85
N LEU A 470 -15.22 31.89 -5.68
CA LEU A 470 -16.27 32.78 -5.18
C LEU A 470 -15.76 34.22 -5.26
N THR A 471 -16.33 35.02 -6.14
CA THR A 471 -15.99 36.42 -6.32
C THR A 471 -16.92 37.32 -5.49
N ASP A 472 -16.39 38.33 -4.85
CA ASP A 472 -17.19 39.30 -4.12
C ASP A 472 -18.02 40.14 -5.12
N ASN A 473 -19.33 40.07 -5.03
CA ASN A 473 -20.27 40.85 -5.86
C ASN A 473 -20.67 42.17 -5.15
N GLY A 474 -19.95 42.51 -4.07
CA GLY A 474 -20.28 43.66 -3.25
C GLY A 474 -21.61 43.51 -2.46
N LEU A 475 -22.23 44.62 -2.15
CA LEU A 475 -23.50 44.65 -1.43
C LEU A 475 -24.73 44.51 -2.35
N ALA A 476 -24.53 44.42 -3.67
CA ALA A 476 -25.65 44.42 -4.65
C ALA A 476 -26.59 43.22 -4.54
N GLY A 477 -26.14 42.09 -3.95
CA GLY A 477 -26.97 40.90 -3.72
C GLY A 477 -27.43 40.72 -2.26
N PHE A 478 -27.02 41.60 -1.38
CA PHE A 478 -27.31 41.43 0.06
C PHE A 478 -28.75 41.79 0.38
N VAL A 479 -29.59 40.77 0.54
CA VAL A 479 -30.97 40.95 1.04
C VAL A 479 -30.86 41.04 2.57
N LEU A 480 -30.95 42.27 3.10
CA LEU A 480 -31.12 42.47 4.55
C LEU A 480 -32.33 41.68 5.01
N PRO A 481 -32.20 40.82 6.05
CA PRO A 481 -33.37 40.17 6.63
C PRO A 481 -34.33 41.26 7.06
N LYS A 482 -35.58 41.22 6.54
CA LYS A 482 -36.64 42.11 6.97
C LYS A 482 -36.71 42.03 8.50
N GLN A 483 -36.45 43.15 9.17
CA GLN A 483 -36.69 43.25 10.59
C GLN A 483 -38.15 42.80 10.81
N ALA A 484 -38.30 41.70 11.57
CA ALA A 484 -39.60 41.34 12.07
C ALA A 484 -40.13 42.58 12.81
N GLU A 485 -41.15 43.22 12.23
CA GLU A 485 -41.89 44.26 12.91
C GLU A 485 -42.22 43.72 14.31
N LYS A 486 -41.60 44.30 15.32
CA LYS A 486 -42.07 44.17 16.68
C LYS A 486 -43.46 44.79 16.70
N THR A 487 -44.47 43.99 16.42
CA THR A 487 -45.86 44.31 16.79
C THR A 487 -45.85 44.56 18.28
N GLY A 488 -45.95 45.81 18.61
CA GLY A 488 -46.25 46.27 19.96
C GLY A 488 -47.58 45.70 20.37
N GLY A 489 -47.57 44.84 21.38
CA GLY A 489 -48.72 44.41 22.14
C GLY A 489 -48.49 44.91 23.54
N GLY A 490 -49.07 46.03 23.84
CA GLY A 490 -49.21 46.50 25.21
C GLY A 490 -50.15 45.58 26.02
N ARG A 491 -49.69 45.26 27.19
CA ARG A 491 -50.37 45.40 28.49
C ARG A 491 -49.43 44.94 29.59
#